data_e7f5f1030ec1bad274be9628c09ee573
#
_entry.id   e7f5f1030ec1bad274be9628c09ee573
#
_cell.length_a   1.000
_cell.length_b   1.000
_cell.length_c   1.000
_cell.angle_alpha   90.00
_cell.angle_beta   90.00
_cell.angle_gamma   90.00
#
_symmetry.space_group_name_H-M   'P 1'
#
loop_
_entity.id
_entity.type
_entity.pdbx_description
1 polymer ?
#
loop_
_entity_poly.entity_id
_entity_poly.type
_entity_poly.pdbx_seq_one_letter_code
_entity_poly.pdbx_strand_id
1 'polypeptide(L)'
;MDVLYFAWVRERIGVAKEQVSTDACTVADLVKELSAREERYQVAFQDMAVVKVAIDQVLVSLDTPLGSAKEVAFFPPMTGG
;
A
#
# COMPACT_ATOMS: atom_id res chain seq x y z
N MET A 1 11.33 4.83 3.18
CA MET A 1 9.93 4.83 3.59
C MET A 1 9.50 3.43 3.97
N ASP A 2 8.88 3.28 5.11
CA ASP A 2 8.34 1.99 5.54
C ASP A 2 7.00 1.74 4.87
N VAL A 3 6.82 0.55 4.30
CA VAL A 3 5.54 0.14 3.75
C VAL A 3 5.06 -1.06 4.56
N LEU A 4 3.88 -0.96 5.13
CA LEU A 4 3.30 -1.98 5.98
C LEU A 4 2.10 -2.62 5.29
N TYR A 5 1.97 -3.92 5.49
CA TYR A 5 0.88 -4.71 4.91
C TYR A 5 0.15 -5.46 6.02
N PHE A 6 -1.18 -5.46 5.96
CA PHE A 6 -2.01 -6.08 7.01
C PHE A 6 -2.97 -7.10 6.42
N ALA A 7 -3.37 -8.05 7.25
CA ALA A 7 -4.37 -9.06 6.94
C ALA A 7 -4.09 -9.78 5.62
N TRP A 8 -5.10 -9.91 4.73
CA TRP A 8 -4.89 -10.66 3.51
C TRP A 8 -3.93 -9.97 2.53
N VAL A 9 -3.75 -8.65 2.63
CA VAL A 9 -2.74 -7.96 1.82
C VAL A 9 -1.36 -8.48 2.18
N ARG A 10 -1.07 -8.60 3.48
CA ARG A 10 0.18 -9.17 3.96
C ARG A 10 0.37 -10.61 3.50
N GLU A 11 -0.69 -11.39 3.55
CA GLU A 11 -0.62 -12.79 3.13
C GLU A 11 -0.28 -12.94 1.65
N ARG A 12 -0.84 -12.08 0.81
CA ARG A 12 -0.57 -12.13 -0.62
C ARG A 12 0.82 -11.63 -0.97
N ILE A 13 1.30 -10.60 -0.29
CA ILE A 13 2.63 -10.05 -0.55
C ILE A 13 3.72 -10.91 0.11
N GLY A 14 3.43 -11.45 1.29
CA GLY A 14 4.34 -12.37 1.95
C GLY A 14 5.21 -11.77 3.03
N VAL A 15 5.15 -10.46 3.24
CA VAL A 15 5.88 -9.78 4.32
C VAL A 15 4.96 -8.79 5.00
N ALA A 16 5.23 -8.50 6.26
CA ALA A 16 4.43 -7.56 7.03
C ALA A 16 4.91 -6.11 6.86
N LYS A 17 6.18 -5.93 6.54
CA LYS A 17 6.79 -4.62 6.45
C LYS A 17 8.04 -4.70 5.58
N GLU A 18 8.29 -3.65 4.82
CA GLU A 18 9.53 -3.55 4.05
C GLU A 18 9.90 -2.09 3.84
N GLN A 19 11.19 -1.86 3.63
CA GLN A 19 11.70 -0.55 3.25
C GLN A 19 11.60 -0.40 1.75
N VAL A 20 11.01 0.69 1.29
CA VAL A 20 10.85 0.96 -0.14
C VAL A 20 11.47 2.31 -0.47
N SER A 21 12.36 2.29 -1.45
CA SER A 21 12.90 3.51 -2.05
C SER A 21 12.09 3.79 -3.30
N THR A 22 11.50 4.96 -3.40
CA THR A 22 10.61 5.27 -4.52
C THR A 22 10.62 6.76 -4.83
N ASP A 23 10.41 7.08 -6.11
CA ASP A 23 10.19 8.44 -6.58
C ASP A 23 8.71 8.68 -6.89
N ALA A 24 7.84 7.78 -6.48
CA ALA A 24 6.40 7.92 -6.72
C ALA A 24 5.87 9.20 -6.10
N CYS A 25 5.03 9.91 -6.84
CA CYS A 25 4.45 11.17 -6.37
C CYS A 25 3.23 10.95 -5.49
N THR A 26 2.42 9.97 -5.81
CA THR A 26 1.17 9.68 -5.11
C THR A 26 1.11 8.22 -4.67
N VAL A 27 0.12 7.90 -3.84
CA VAL A 27 -0.12 6.51 -3.44
C VAL A 27 -0.40 5.64 -4.66
N ALA A 28 -1.20 6.13 -5.61
CA ALA A 28 -1.50 5.39 -6.83
C ALA A 28 -0.23 5.06 -7.62
N ASP A 29 0.69 6.01 -7.71
CA ASP A 29 1.96 5.79 -8.39
C ASP A 29 2.81 4.75 -7.67
N LEU A 30 2.79 4.75 -6.35
CA LEU A 30 3.50 3.75 -5.57
C LEU A 30 2.92 2.35 -5.82
N VAL A 31 1.60 2.23 -5.86
CA VAL A 31 0.94 0.96 -6.15
C VAL A 31 1.34 0.46 -7.54
N LYS A 32 1.37 1.34 -8.53
CA LYS A 32 1.80 0.97 -9.88
C LYS A 32 3.25 0.48 -9.90
N GLU A 33 4.12 1.19 -9.20
CA GLU A 33 5.53 0.83 -9.14
C GLU A 33 5.73 -0.55 -8.49
N LEU A 34 5.08 -0.78 -7.35
CA LEU A 34 5.17 -2.07 -6.68
C LEU A 34 4.60 -3.20 -7.54
N SER A 35 3.45 -2.96 -8.17
CA SER A 35 2.82 -3.94 -9.04
C SER A 35 3.70 -4.31 -10.24
N ALA A 36 4.52 -3.39 -10.71
CA ALA A 36 5.42 -3.64 -11.81
C ALA A 36 6.67 -4.41 -11.39
N ARG A 37 7.00 -4.42 -10.09
CA ARG A 37 8.20 -5.12 -9.60
C ARG A 37 8.03 -6.63 -9.56
N GLU A 38 6.92 -7.10 -9.00
CA GLU A 38 6.67 -8.53 -8.83
C GLU A 38 5.18 -8.83 -8.90
N GLU A 39 4.87 -10.05 -9.33
CA GLU A 39 3.49 -10.50 -9.46
C GLU A 39 2.74 -10.49 -8.13
N ARG A 40 3.42 -10.78 -7.03
CA ARG A 40 2.77 -10.79 -5.71
C ARG A 40 2.12 -9.46 -5.36
N TYR A 41 2.74 -8.35 -5.75
CA TYR A 41 2.14 -7.02 -5.55
C TYR A 41 0.97 -6.81 -6.49
N GLN A 42 1.09 -7.24 -7.73
CA GLN A 42 0.01 -7.14 -8.69
C GLN A 42 -1.23 -7.87 -8.21
N VAL A 43 -1.06 -9.07 -7.68
CA VAL A 43 -2.17 -9.86 -7.14
C VAL A 43 -2.78 -9.17 -5.92
N ALA A 44 -1.95 -8.67 -5.01
CA ALA A 44 -2.43 -8.01 -3.79
C ALA A 44 -3.22 -6.74 -4.09
N PHE A 45 -2.81 -6.00 -5.12
CA PHE A 45 -3.40 -4.70 -5.46
C PHE A 45 -4.32 -4.73 -6.67
N GLN A 46 -4.71 -5.90 -7.14
CA GLN A 46 -5.54 -5.98 -8.35
C GLN A 46 -6.93 -5.34 -8.19
N ASP A 47 -7.44 -5.25 -6.98
CA ASP A 47 -8.71 -4.59 -6.70
C ASP A 47 -8.51 -3.57 -5.58
N MET A 48 -8.09 -2.37 -5.96
CA MET A 48 -7.83 -1.30 -5.00
C MET A 48 -9.12 -0.74 -4.37
N ALA A 49 -10.30 -1.11 -4.89
CA ALA A 49 -11.55 -0.70 -4.27
C ALA A 49 -11.71 -1.32 -2.88
N VAL A 50 -11.06 -2.46 -2.64
CA VAL A 50 -11.14 -3.14 -1.34
C VAL A 50 -9.84 -3.05 -0.55
N VAL A 51 -8.92 -2.16 -0.96
CA VAL A 51 -7.69 -1.91 -0.20
C VAL A 51 -7.69 -0.46 0.26
N LYS A 52 -7.48 -0.26 1.55
CA LYS A 52 -7.36 1.06 2.14
C LYS A 52 -5.90 1.39 2.36
N VAL A 53 -5.60 2.68 2.45
CA VAL A 53 -4.23 3.14 2.65
C VAL A 53 -4.19 4.25 3.68
N ALA A 54 -3.14 4.24 4.49
CA ALA A 54 -2.88 5.29 5.48
C ALA A 54 -1.44 5.77 5.33
N ILE A 55 -1.26 7.09 5.37
CA ILE A 55 0.06 7.71 5.38
C ILE A 55 0.30 8.23 6.79
N ASP A 56 1.39 7.78 7.41
CA ASP A 56 1.75 8.17 8.77
C ASP A 56 0.53 8.07 9.72
N GLN A 57 -0.19 6.93 9.58
CA GLN A 57 -1.36 6.57 10.39
C GLN A 57 -2.63 7.40 10.13
N VAL A 58 -2.66 8.15 9.03
CA VAL A 58 -3.83 8.91 8.63
C VAL A 58 -4.42 8.30 7.35
N LEU A 59 -5.69 7.93 7.38
CA LEU A 59 -6.38 7.36 6.24
C LEU A 59 -6.43 8.39 5.10
N VAL A 60 -6.03 7.96 3.91
CA VAL A 60 -5.97 8.85 2.74
C VAL A 60 -6.51 8.13 1.51
N SER A 61 -6.70 8.89 0.43
CA SER A 61 -7.11 8.35 -0.85
C SER A 61 -5.90 8.05 -1.74
N LEU A 62 -6.14 7.33 -2.84
CA LEU A 62 -5.07 6.92 -3.76
C LEU A 62 -4.37 8.08 -4.45
N ASP A 63 -5.05 9.20 -4.64
CA ASP A 63 -4.46 10.36 -5.29
C ASP A 63 -3.71 11.29 -4.34
N THR A 64 -3.58 10.90 -3.08
CA THR A 64 -2.86 11.68 -2.09
C THR A 64 -1.36 11.68 -2.37
N PRO A 65 -0.71 12.85 -2.38
CA PRO A 65 0.74 12.92 -2.54
C PRO A 65 1.47 12.22 -1.39
N LEU A 66 2.53 11.50 -1.71
CA LEU A 66 3.36 10.86 -0.69
C LEU A 66 4.17 11.88 0.10
N GLY A 67 4.67 12.92 -0.59
CA GLY A 67 5.45 13.95 0.08
C GLY A 67 6.62 13.38 0.86
N SER A 68 6.73 13.76 2.12
CA SER A 68 7.78 13.27 3.01
C SER A 68 7.27 12.16 3.93
N ALA A 69 6.32 11.36 3.47
CA ALA A 69 5.75 10.27 4.24
C ALA A 69 6.84 9.31 4.76
N LYS A 70 6.74 8.94 6.01
CA LYS A 70 7.66 7.99 6.63
C LYS A 70 7.13 6.57 6.56
N GLU A 71 5.80 6.43 6.53
CA GLU A 71 5.15 5.14 6.57
C GLU A 71 3.90 5.16 5.69
N VAL A 72 3.72 4.11 4.91
CA VAL A 72 2.49 3.89 4.14
C VAL A 72 1.99 2.50 4.49
N ALA A 73 0.73 2.41 4.92
CA ALA A 73 0.13 1.14 5.31
C ALA A 73 -1.00 0.78 4.36
N PHE A 74 -1.02 -0.48 3.94
CA PHE A 74 -2.09 -1.03 3.10
C PHE A 74 -2.84 -2.08 3.91
N PHE A 75 -4.16 -1.99 3.92
CA PHE A 75 -4.99 -2.89 4.72
C PHE A 75 -6.37 -3.04 4.09
N PRO A 76 -7.06 -4.17 4.34
CA PRO A 76 -8.43 -4.32 3.86
C PRO A 76 -9.37 -3.43 4.66
N PRO A 77 -10.55 -3.12 4.11
CA PRO A 77 -11.51 -2.32 4.85
C PRO A 77 -11.93 -3.05 6.13
N MET A 78 -12.13 -2.26 7.17
CA MET A 78 -12.67 -2.78 8.42
C MET A 78 -14.15 -3.04 8.21
N THR A 79 -14.49 -4.26 7.89
CA THR A 79 -15.90 -4.63 7.86
C THR A 79 -16.31 -4.88 9.28
N GLY A 80 -17.22 -4.10 9.77
CA GLY A 80 -17.67 -4.20 11.15
C GLY A 80 -18.50 -5.45 11.41
N GLY A 81 -17.95 -6.54 11.08
CA GLY A 81 -18.69 -7.75 11.37
C GLY A 81 -18.46 -8.78 10.49
#